data_61b50531d58f37ba704122ddfa452b71
#
_entry.id   61b50531d58f37ba704122ddfa452b71
#
_cell.length_a   1.000
_cell.length_b   1.000
_cell.length_c   1.000
_cell.angle_alpha   90.00
_cell.angle_beta   90.00
_cell.angle_gamma   90.00
#
_symmetry.space_group_name_H-M   'P 1'
#
loop_
_entity.id
_entity.type
_entity.pdbx_description
1 polymer ?
#
loop_
_entity_poly.entity_id
_entity_poly.type
_entity_poly.pdbx_seq_one_letter_code
_entity_poly.pdbx_strand_id
1 'polypeptide(L)'
;MKCIVVTPEKTEIDREASFVVVPLYDGEYGIGRGHAPVVARIGAGELRITSAEEGNAAFFIEGGFLEVSGETVSILTDRILLPEQVTLEEAKSRLQKAKELPQSNSDLAAIKEKAMTGARGMLFAAQKWGKK
;
A
#
# COMPACT_ATOMS: atom_id res chain seq x y z
N MET A 1 9.77 -17.01 2.92
CA MET A 1 8.99 -16.42 4.01
C MET A 1 7.55 -16.27 3.59
N LYS A 2 6.66 -16.22 4.56
CA LYS A 2 5.24 -16.10 4.26
C LYS A 2 4.80 -14.66 4.19
N CYS A 3 3.99 -14.32 3.20
CA CYS A 3 3.45 -12.99 3.06
C CYS A 3 1.93 -13.07 3.15
N ILE A 4 1.37 -12.38 4.14
CA ILE A 4 -0.06 -12.38 4.37
C ILE A 4 -0.57 -10.94 4.29
N VAL A 5 -1.60 -10.72 3.48
CA VAL A 5 -2.22 -9.41 3.34
C VAL A 5 -3.68 -9.52 3.77
N VAL A 6 -4.06 -8.73 4.75
CA VAL A 6 -5.38 -8.77 5.36
C VAL A 6 -6.03 -7.39 5.29
N THR A 7 -7.30 -7.37 4.89
CA THR A 7 -8.13 -6.18 4.99
C THR A 7 -9.17 -6.41 6.08
N PRO A 8 -9.91 -5.39 6.47
CA PRO A 8 -10.95 -5.60 7.48
C PRO A 8 -11.98 -6.65 7.10
N GLU A 9 -12.10 -6.95 5.81
CA GLU A 9 -13.12 -7.90 5.36
C GLU A 9 -12.63 -9.33 5.29
N LYS A 10 -11.36 -9.57 4.97
CA LYS A 10 -10.87 -10.93 4.79
C LYS A 10 -9.36 -10.97 4.59
N THR A 11 -8.82 -12.17 4.57
CA THR A 11 -7.44 -12.40 4.16
C THR A 11 -7.42 -12.35 2.63
N GLU A 12 -6.72 -11.37 2.10
CA GLU A 12 -6.68 -11.17 0.64
C GLU A 12 -5.60 -12.01 -0.03
N ILE A 13 -4.45 -12.14 0.63
CA ILE A 13 -3.30 -12.84 0.06
C ILE A 13 -2.64 -13.65 1.17
N ASP A 14 -2.24 -14.87 0.84
CA ASP A 14 -1.50 -15.74 1.75
C ASP A 14 -0.62 -16.59 0.87
N ARG A 15 0.65 -16.19 0.72
CA ARG A 15 1.52 -16.87 -0.22
C ARG A 15 2.97 -16.82 0.23
N GLU A 16 3.77 -17.69 -0.38
CA GLU A 16 5.19 -17.68 -0.15
C GLU A 16 5.84 -16.53 -0.91
N ALA A 17 6.87 -15.94 -0.33
CA ALA A 17 7.56 -14.82 -0.95
C ALA A 17 9.05 -14.90 -0.65
N SER A 18 9.86 -14.43 -1.60
CA SER A 18 11.29 -14.28 -1.38
C SER A 18 11.67 -12.84 -1.07
N PHE A 19 10.87 -11.89 -1.53
CA PHE A 19 11.12 -10.48 -1.29
C PHE A 19 9.81 -9.72 -1.40
N VAL A 20 9.61 -8.74 -0.51
CA VAL A 20 8.39 -7.93 -0.49
C VAL A 20 8.79 -6.48 -0.38
N VAL A 21 8.20 -5.61 -1.22
CA VAL A 21 8.40 -4.17 -1.13
C VAL A 21 7.07 -3.55 -0.72
N VAL A 22 7.07 -2.82 0.39
CA VAL A 22 5.85 -2.26 0.97
C VAL A 22 5.92 -0.74 0.95
N PRO A 23 4.86 -0.05 0.51
CA PRO A 23 4.85 1.41 0.51
C PRO A 23 4.54 1.91 1.92
N LEU A 24 5.58 2.23 2.69
CA LEU A 24 5.40 2.76 4.02
C LEU A 24 5.08 4.25 3.96
N TYR A 25 4.68 4.79 5.08
CA TYR A 25 4.31 6.20 5.18
C TYR A 25 5.44 7.12 4.71
N ASP A 26 6.69 6.73 4.97
CA ASP A 26 7.84 7.57 4.61
C ASP A 26 8.65 7.01 3.44
N GLY A 27 8.10 6.10 2.66
CA GLY A 27 8.79 5.60 1.47
C GLY A 27 8.71 4.09 1.35
N GLU A 28 9.26 3.57 0.25
CA GLU A 28 9.24 2.13 0.02
C GLU A 28 10.22 1.41 0.95
N TYR A 29 9.85 0.20 1.33
CA TYR A 29 10.63 -0.57 2.28
C TYR A 29 10.72 -2.01 1.80
N GLY A 30 11.92 -2.52 1.64
CA GLY A 30 12.13 -3.88 1.14
C GLY A 30 12.40 -4.86 2.26
N ILE A 31 11.81 -6.04 2.17
CA ILE A 31 11.92 -7.08 3.19
C ILE A 31 12.35 -8.38 2.50
N GLY A 32 13.53 -8.88 2.87
CA GLY A 32 14.00 -10.17 2.41
C GLY A 32 14.00 -11.18 3.55
N ARG A 33 14.46 -12.39 3.25
CA ARG A 33 14.52 -13.43 4.27
C ARG A 33 15.48 -13.01 5.38
N GLY A 34 15.12 -13.37 6.60
CA GLY A 34 15.97 -13.07 7.75
C GLY A 34 15.89 -11.63 8.21
N HIS A 35 14.92 -10.89 7.72
CA HIS A 35 14.75 -9.50 8.13
C HIS A 35 14.43 -9.42 9.62
N ALA A 36 15.01 -8.42 10.30
CA ALA A 36 14.73 -8.21 11.71
C ALA A 36 13.26 -7.84 11.92
N PRO A 37 12.71 -8.13 13.09
CA PRO A 37 11.32 -7.74 13.37
C PRO A 37 11.13 -6.24 13.26
N VAL A 38 9.98 -5.84 12.71
CA VAL A 38 9.67 -4.42 12.58
C VAL A 38 8.15 -4.25 12.51
N VAL A 39 7.68 -3.10 13.01
CA VAL A 39 6.30 -2.67 12.86
C VAL A 39 6.35 -1.26 12.30
N ALA A 40 5.57 -0.99 11.26
CA ALA A 40 5.61 0.30 10.60
C ALA A 40 4.27 0.65 10.00
N ARG A 41 4.03 1.97 9.80
CA ARG A 41 2.79 2.43 9.19
C ARG A 41 2.89 2.38 7.68
N ILE A 42 1.82 1.93 7.05
CA ILE A 42 1.73 1.87 5.59
C ILE A 42 1.18 3.19 5.08
N GLY A 43 1.77 3.67 4.00
CA GLY A 43 1.25 4.84 3.30
C GLY A 43 0.28 4.40 2.22
N ALA A 44 0.54 4.80 0.98
CA ALA A 44 -0.28 4.40 -0.15
C ALA A 44 0.63 4.22 -1.35
N GLY A 45 0.50 3.11 -2.05
CA GLY A 45 1.34 2.87 -3.21
C GLY A 45 1.34 1.42 -3.63
N GLU A 46 2.39 1.05 -4.33
CA GLU A 46 2.52 -0.29 -4.89
C GLU A 46 3.16 -1.26 -3.91
N LEU A 47 2.45 -2.33 -3.62
CA LEU A 47 3.00 -3.48 -2.91
C LEU A 47 3.50 -4.45 -3.95
N ARG A 48 4.76 -4.85 -3.87
CA ARG A 48 5.33 -5.83 -4.79
C ARG A 48 5.77 -7.07 -4.04
N ILE A 49 5.34 -8.23 -4.51
CA ILE A 49 5.69 -9.51 -3.90
C ILE A 49 6.42 -10.34 -4.94
N THR A 50 7.64 -10.76 -4.63
CA THR A 50 8.43 -11.60 -5.50
C THR A 50 8.42 -13.02 -4.97
N SER A 51 8.10 -13.99 -5.82
CA SER A 51 8.09 -15.39 -5.43
C SER A 51 8.56 -16.24 -6.58
N ALA A 52 9.54 -17.10 -6.31
CA ALA A 52 10.03 -18.04 -7.33
C ALA A 52 8.97 -19.08 -7.65
N GLU A 53 8.15 -19.43 -6.66
CA GLU A 53 7.18 -20.50 -6.83
C GLU A 53 5.85 -20.03 -7.40
N GLU A 54 5.40 -18.85 -6.97
CA GLU A 54 4.07 -18.39 -7.35
C GLU A 54 4.09 -17.21 -8.30
N GLY A 55 5.28 -16.77 -8.70
CA GLY A 55 5.41 -15.65 -9.60
C GLY A 55 5.37 -14.32 -8.85
N ASN A 56 5.59 -13.25 -9.59
CA ASN A 56 5.59 -11.91 -9.02
C ASN A 56 4.20 -11.32 -9.09
N ALA A 57 3.88 -10.50 -8.10
CA ALA A 57 2.57 -9.87 -8.04
C ALA A 57 2.71 -8.42 -7.56
N ALA A 58 1.79 -7.58 -7.99
CA ALA A 58 1.77 -6.18 -7.60
C ALA A 58 0.34 -5.75 -7.33
N PHE A 59 0.16 -4.91 -6.32
CA PHE A 59 -1.14 -4.42 -5.90
C PHE A 59 -1.01 -2.99 -5.42
N PHE A 60 -2.09 -2.24 -5.47
CA PHE A 60 -2.12 -0.94 -4.81
C PHE A 60 -2.69 -1.17 -3.41
N ILE A 61 -2.00 -0.70 -2.38
CA ILE A 61 -2.52 -0.77 -1.01
C ILE A 61 -2.49 0.63 -0.40
N GLU A 62 -3.34 0.82 0.58
CA GLU A 62 -3.48 2.11 1.21
C GLU A 62 -3.79 1.93 2.69
N GLY A 63 -2.95 2.52 3.55
CA GLY A 63 -3.18 2.55 4.98
C GLY A 63 -2.90 1.25 5.70
N GLY A 64 -2.88 1.31 7.02
CA GLY A 64 -2.68 0.14 7.85
C GLY A 64 -1.26 0.02 8.37
N PHE A 65 -0.89 -1.19 8.71
CA PHE A 65 0.39 -1.47 9.35
C PHE A 65 1.07 -2.69 8.74
N LEU A 66 2.41 -2.62 8.74
CA LEU A 66 3.26 -3.74 8.38
C LEU A 66 3.85 -4.31 9.66
N GLU A 67 3.88 -5.63 9.76
CA GLU A 67 4.58 -6.31 10.86
C GLU A 67 5.43 -7.42 10.27
N VAL A 68 6.71 -7.41 10.58
CA VAL A 68 7.60 -8.51 10.22
C VAL A 68 7.98 -9.22 11.50
N SER A 69 7.73 -10.52 11.56
CA SER A 69 8.02 -11.30 12.74
C SER A 69 8.40 -12.71 12.30
N GLY A 70 9.63 -13.11 12.61
CA GLY A 70 10.14 -14.41 12.20
C GLY A 70 10.13 -14.54 10.68
N GLU A 71 9.49 -15.58 10.18
CA GLU A 71 9.42 -15.84 8.75
C GLU A 71 8.13 -15.31 8.12
N THR A 72 7.43 -14.41 8.81
CA THR A 72 6.13 -13.93 8.34
C THR A 72 6.14 -12.42 8.17
N VAL A 73 5.65 -11.97 7.00
CA VAL A 73 5.40 -10.57 6.71
C VAL A 73 3.88 -10.41 6.70
N SER A 74 3.37 -9.64 7.65
CA SER A 74 1.94 -9.42 7.79
C SER A 74 1.63 -7.99 7.40
N ILE A 75 0.73 -7.83 6.45
CA ILE A 75 0.32 -6.51 5.95
C ILE A 75 -1.16 -6.37 6.25
N LEU A 76 -1.48 -5.48 7.19
CA LEU A 76 -2.87 -5.19 7.53
C LEU A 76 -3.19 -3.86 6.89
N THR A 77 -3.91 -3.89 5.80
CA THR A 77 -4.16 -2.68 5.03
C THR A 77 -5.65 -2.37 4.97
N ASP A 78 -5.97 -1.09 4.86
CA ASP A 78 -7.36 -0.67 4.79
C ASP A 78 -7.97 -0.96 3.42
N ARG A 79 -7.14 -1.00 2.39
CA ARG A 79 -7.64 -1.12 1.02
C ARG A 79 -6.60 -1.77 0.12
N ILE A 80 -7.05 -2.65 -0.75
CA ILE A 80 -6.18 -3.28 -1.74
C ILE A 80 -6.90 -3.31 -3.09
N LEU A 81 -6.17 -2.97 -4.15
CA LEU A 81 -6.69 -2.98 -5.50
C LEU A 81 -5.70 -3.67 -6.44
N LEU A 82 -6.24 -4.35 -7.44
CA LEU A 82 -5.41 -4.88 -8.52
C LEU A 82 -4.96 -3.72 -9.41
N PRO A 83 -3.84 -3.88 -10.13
CA PRO A 83 -3.38 -2.79 -11.00
C PRO A 83 -4.43 -2.33 -12.01
N GLU A 84 -5.19 -3.25 -12.57
CA GLU A 84 -6.20 -2.87 -13.57
C GLU A 84 -7.38 -2.12 -12.97
N GLN A 85 -7.50 -2.11 -11.64
CA GLN A 85 -8.56 -1.36 -10.98
C GLN A 85 -8.14 0.07 -10.64
N VAL A 86 -6.87 0.42 -10.87
CA VAL A 86 -6.36 1.74 -10.56
C VAL A 86 -6.32 2.55 -11.84
N THR A 87 -7.16 3.58 -11.93
CA THR A 87 -7.24 4.40 -13.12
C THR A 87 -6.72 5.80 -12.85
N LEU A 88 -6.13 6.40 -13.88
CA LEU A 88 -5.61 7.76 -13.79
C LEU A 88 -6.73 8.74 -13.50
N GLU A 89 -7.88 8.52 -14.12
CA GLU A 89 -9.01 9.42 -13.95
C GLU A 89 -9.51 9.44 -12.51
N GLU A 90 -9.66 8.26 -11.90
CA GLU A 90 -10.10 8.20 -10.52
C GLU A 90 -9.06 8.78 -9.57
N ALA A 91 -7.78 8.55 -9.86
CA ALA A 91 -6.71 9.08 -9.02
C ALA A 91 -6.71 10.61 -9.04
N LYS A 92 -6.89 11.20 -10.23
CA LYS A 92 -6.96 12.66 -10.34
C LYS A 92 -8.18 13.22 -9.63
N SER A 93 -9.31 12.53 -9.74
CA SER A 93 -10.53 12.94 -9.05
C SER A 93 -10.35 12.93 -7.54
N ARG A 94 -9.73 11.86 -7.02
CA ARG A 94 -9.46 11.77 -5.59
C ARG A 94 -8.55 12.90 -5.13
N LEU A 95 -7.53 13.21 -5.91
CA LEU A 95 -6.59 14.25 -5.53
C LEU A 95 -7.28 15.60 -5.49
N GLN A 96 -8.13 15.90 -6.48
CA GLN A 96 -8.86 17.15 -6.49
C GLN A 96 -9.78 17.28 -5.29
N LYS A 97 -10.49 16.21 -4.95
CA LYS A 97 -11.37 16.23 -3.78
C LYS A 97 -10.60 16.40 -2.49
N ALA A 98 -9.43 15.77 -2.40
CA ALA A 98 -8.61 15.90 -1.21
C ALA A 98 -8.09 17.32 -1.04
N LYS A 99 -7.73 17.98 -2.14
CA LYS A 99 -7.27 19.37 -2.07
C LYS A 99 -8.35 20.31 -1.57
N GLU A 100 -9.60 19.97 -1.78
CA GLU A 100 -10.73 20.81 -1.38
C GLU A 100 -11.17 20.60 0.07
N LEU A 101 -10.58 19.63 0.77
CA LEU A 101 -10.94 19.37 2.15
C LEU A 101 -10.47 20.51 3.05
N PRO A 102 -11.25 20.83 4.09
CA PRO A 102 -10.86 21.90 5.03
C PRO A 102 -9.68 21.46 5.90
N GLN A 103 -8.93 22.43 6.39
CA GLN A 103 -7.79 22.16 7.24
C GLN A 103 -7.65 23.19 8.35
N SER A 104 -8.78 23.73 8.82
CA SER A 104 -8.77 24.84 9.77
C SER A 104 -8.38 24.45 11.20
N ASN A 105 -8.38 23.17 11.53
CA ASN A 105 -7.90 22.72 12.83
C ASN A 105 -7.08 21.45 12.64
N SER A 106 -6.48 20.97 13.73
CA SER A 106 -5.55 19.85 13.63
C SER A 106 -6.24 18.55 13.19
N ASP A 107 -7.48 18.33 13.62
CA ASP A 107 -8.19 17.12 13.22
C ASP A 107 -8.53 17.15 11.74
N LEU A 108 -9.00 18.26 11.24
CA LEU A 108 -9.32 18.41 9.83
C LEU A 108 -8.06 18.35 8.98
N ALA A 109 -6.96 18.93 9.45
CA ALA A 109 -5.70 18.88 8.75
C ALA A 109 -5.19 17.45 8.63
N ALA A 110 -5.36 16.64 9.68
CA ALA A 110 -4.93 15.25 9.65
C ALA A 110 -5.75 14.43 8.65
N ILE A 111 -7.06 14.69 8.60
CA ILE A 111 -7.93 14.00 7.65
C ILE A 111 -7.53 14.37 6.22
N LYS A 112 -7.26 15.65 5.98
CA LYS A 112 -6.84 16.10 4.65
C LYS A 112 -5.49 15.49 4.27
N GLU A 113 -4.56 15.42 5.22
CA GLU A 113 -3.25 14.86 4.96
C GLU A 113 -3.36 13.40 4.54
N LYS A 114 -4.18 12.63 5.24
CA LYS A 114 -4.38 11.22 4.91
C LYS A 114 -5.03 11.08 3.53
N ALA A 115 -6.00 11.91 3.22
CA ALA A 115 -6.66 11.86 1.92
C ALA A 115 -5.70 12.23 0.80
N MET A 116 -4.84 13.23 1.04
CA MET A 116 -3.83 13.62 0.04
C MET A 116 -2.81 12.51 -0.18
N THR A 117 -2.36 11.88 0.90
CA THR A 117 -1.40 10.79 0.80
C THR A 117 -1.96 9.64 -0.04
N GLY A 118 -3.22 9.25 0.24
CA GLY A 118 -3.85 8.18 -0.52
C GLY A 118 -4.02 8.54 -1.99
N ALA A 119 -4.45 9.78 -2.25
CA ALA A 119 -4.68 10.22 -3.63
C ALA A 119 -3.37 10.30 -4.42
N ARG A 120 -2.31 10.81 -3.79
CA ARG A 120 -1.01 10.89 -4.46
C ARG A 120 -0.44 9.51 -4.73
N GLY A 121 -0.60 8.58 -3.77
CA GLY A 121 -0.14 7.22 -3.96
C GLY A 121 -0.86 6.54 -5.11
N MET A 122 -2.17 6.72 -5.19
CA MET A 122 -2.95 6.16 -6.28
C MET A 122 -2.56 6.78 -7.62
N LEU A 123 -2.33 8.10 -7.63
CA LEU A 123 -1.91 8.78 -8.87
C LEU A 123 -0.57 8.24 -9.35
N PHE A 124 0.38 8.06 -8.44
CA PHE A 124 1.69 7.54 -8.80
C PHE A 124 1.56 6.12 -9.37
N ALA A 125 0.75 5.27 -8.73
CA ALA A 125 0.55 3.91 -9.21
C ALA A 125 -0.15 3.90 -10.56
N ALA A 126 -1.15 4.77 -10.75
CA ALA A 126 -1.87 4.86 -12.01
C ALA A 126 -0.94 5.28 -13.14
N GLN A 127 -0.05 6.22 -12.88
CA GLN A 127 0.90 6.66 -13.89
C GLN A 127 1.90 5.55 -14.24
N LYS A 128 2.30 4.78 -13.25
CA LYS A 128 3.25 3.70 -13.47
C LYS A 128 2.62 2.56 -14.26
N TRP A 129 1.40 2.17 -13.89
CA TRP A 129 0.76 1.00 -14.49
C TRP A 129 -0.06 1.29 -15.72
N GLY A 130 -0.63 2.49 -15.79
CA GLY A 130 -1.64 2.79 -16.79
C GLY A 130 -1.11 3.34 -18.07
N LYS A 131 0.19 3.58 -18.15
CA LYS A 131 0.66 4.19 -19.25
C LYS A 131 0.68 3.30 -20.33
N LYS A 132 0.45 3.56 -21.26
CA LYS A 132 0.47 2.74 -22.33
C LYS A 132 0.27 3.49 -23.47
#